data_733a5461a09a649b63b3a5126cd9f4df
#
_entry.id   733a5461a09a649b63b3a5126cd9f4df
#
_cell.length_a   1.000
_cell.length_b   1.000
_cell.length_c   1.000
_cell.angle_alpha   90.00
_cell.angle_beta   90.00
_cell.angle_gamma   90.00
#
_symmetry.space_group_name_H-M   'P 1'
#
loop_
_entity.id
_entity.type
_entity.pdbx_description
1 polymer ?
#
loop_
_entity_poly.entity_id
_entity_poly.type
_entity_poly.pdbx_seq_one_letter_code
_entity_poly.pdbx_strand_id
1 'polypeptide(L)'
;MKRPAAALCFALFTLPAHAAEILAIKVGVVRQEHARETLSILDIPAPDDALAGALLGAIDNNTTGKFTGQSFDVVDEKIANLNEAPVALQRLRAAGVAAIIVDLPADALLAASDNLKDSALLFNISARDERLREEACRANVIHIAPSRAMLADGLAQYLVWKKWTRWFMVKGSHPEDELLAQAYRRAAKKFGAKILEERVYEDLGAGRRSDSGHTQTQRQMPAFTQNAPAYDVLLAVDENDVFGGYLPYRTWEPRPVMGSAGLFPTNWDQGHEQWGAQQLQNRFRQNYRRGMNARDNAAWLAMRAIGEAATRTQSGAPEKLREFILSPAFSIAAFKGVRLTLRSWNQQLRQPILLSDGRMTVSVSPQEGFLHQVSELDTLGLDQPETKCELK
;
A
#
# COMPACT_ATOMS: atom_id res chain seq x y z
N MET A 1 76.14 -47.78 -10.35
CA MET A 1 75.23 -46.92 -11.15
C MET A 1 74.23 -46.31 -10.12
N LYS A 2 74.42 -45.05 -9.77
CA LYS A 2 73.54 -44.30 -8.81
C LYS A 2 72.64 -43.38 -9.65
N ARG A 3 71.33 -43.51 -9.55
CA ARG A 3 70.32 -42.64 -10.18
C ARG A 3 70.01 -41.42 -9.25
N PRO A 4 69.98 -40.19 -9.76
CA PRO A 4 69.58 -39.05 -8.95
C PRO A 4 68.03 -38.99 -8.85
N ALA A 5 67.55 -38.74 -7.64
CA ALA A 5 66.12 -38.42 -7.40
C ALA A 5 65.87 -36.96 -7.70
N ALA A 6 65.00 -36.68 -8.65
CA ALA A 6 64.52 -35.32 -8.91
C ALA A 6 63.40 -34.96 -7.93
N ALA A 7 63.64 -33.97 -7.06
CA ALA A 7 62.64 -33.41 -6.17
C ALA A 7 61.77 -32.38 -6.99
N LEU A 8 60.50 -32.66 -7.17
CA LEU A 8 59.52 -31.77 -7.78
C LEU A 8 58.96 -30.83 -6.72
N CYS A 9 59.43 -29.57 -6.70
CA CYS A 9 58.84 -28.53 -5.86
C CYS A 9 57.50 -28.07 -6.45
N PHE A 10 56.39 -28.43 -5.78
CA PHE A 10 55.06 -27.85 -6.04
C PHE A 10 54.98 -26.46 -5.39
N ALA A 11 55.05 -25.41 -6.17
CA ALA A 11 54.76 -24.04 -5.71
C ALA A 11 53.22 -23.89 -5.61
N LEU A 12 52.71 -23.87 -4.36
CA LEU A 12 51.35 -23.48 -4.10
C LEU A 12 51.21 -21.97 -4.35
N PHE A 13 50.60 -21.60 -5.47
CA PHE A 13 50.12 -20.25 -5.70
C PHE A 13 48.88 -20.02 -4.83
N THR A 14 49.02 -19.38 -3.68
CA THR A 14 47.92 -18.82 -2.93
C THR A 14 47.42 -17.57 -3.62
N LEU A 15 46.35 -17.70 -4.43
CA LEU A 15 45.62 -16.56 -4.95
C LEU A 15 45.02 -15.83 -3.72
N PRO A 16 45.17 -14.51 -3.54
CA PRO A 16 44.50 -13.77 -2.52
C PRO A 16 43.00 -13.88 -2.78
N ALA A 17 42.26 -14.47 -1.87
CA ALA A 17 40.81 -14.41 -1.85
C ALA A 17 40.44 -12.95 -1.62
N HIS A 18 40.13 -12.20 -2.68
CA HIS A 18 39.48 -10.91 -2.55
C HIS A 18 38.13 -11.20 -1.86
N ALA A 19 37.97 -10.77 -0.62
CA ALA A 19 36.66 -10.69 0.00
C ALA A 19 35.83 -9.79 -0.91
N ALA A 20 34.78 -10.34 -1.54
CA ALA A 20 33.88 -9.56 -2.37
C ALA A 20 33.33 -8.42 -1.50
N GLU A 21 33.50 -7.18 -1.97
CA GLU A 21 32.98 -6.00 -1.28
C GLU A 21 31.48 -6.11 -1.16
N ILE A 22 30.96 -6.01 0.07
CA ILE A 22 29.52 -6.11 0.34
C ILE A 22 28.85 -4.85 -0.20
N LEU A 23 27.90 -4.99 -1.10
CA LEU A 23 27.06 -3.90 -1.56
C LEU A 23 26.09 -3.48 -0.45
N ALA A 24 26.44 -2.40 0.25
CA ALA A 24 25.63 -1.83 1.32
C ALA A 24 24.54 -0.91 0.72
N ILE A 25 23.28 -1.22 0.98
CA ILE A 25 22.11 -0.48 0.47
C ILE A 25 21.37 0.12 1.65
N LYS A 26 21.36 1.46 1.72
CA LYS A 26 20.58 2.21 2.71
C LYS A 26 19.24 2.58 2.11
N VAL A 27 18.16 2.24 2.80
CA VAL A 27 16.78 2.58 2.42
C VAL A 27 16.21 3.55 3.45
N GLY A 28 15.78 4.72 2.98
CA GLY A 28 15.10 5.71 3.83
C GLY A 28 13.64 5.35 4.07
N VAL A 29 13.12 5.71 5.24
CA VAL A 29 11.69 5.74 5.53
C VAL A 29 11.36 7.14 5.98
N VAL A 30 10.51 7.86 5.21
CA VAL A 30 9.94 9.16 5.63
C VAL A 30 8.49 8.94 5.97
N ARG A 31 8.12 9.23 7.21
CA ARG A 31 6.76 9.01 7.70
C ARG A 31 6.30 10.13 8.61
N GLN A 32 5.05 10.54 8.45
CA GLN A 32 4.43 11.52 9.33
C GLN A 32 3.88 10.84 10.58
N GLU A 33 4.02 11.50 11.73
CA GLU A 33 3.30 11.08 12.94
C GLU A 33 1.81 11.33 12.76
N HIS A 34 1.03 10.25 12.74
CA HIS A 34 -0.41 10.35 12.57
C HIS A 34 -1.10 10.54 13.93
N ALA A 35 -1.30 11.80 14.33
CA ALA A 35 -2.25 12.14 15.38
C ALA A 35 -3.66 12.10 14.78
N ARG A 36 -4.22 10.88 14.63
CA ARG A 36 -5.57 10.72 14.10
C ARG A 36 -6.56 10.51 15.24
N GLU A 37 -7.61 11.32 15.27
CA GLU A 37 -8.79 10.98 16.04
C GLU A 37 -9.49 9.81 15.37
N THR A 38 -9.80 8.77 16.14
CA THR A 38 -10.43 7.55 15.66
C THR A 38 -11.68 7.25 16.48
N LEU A 39 -12.64 6.52 15.92
CA LEU A 39 -13.85 6.09 16.65
C LEU A 39 -13.52 5.11 17.78
N SER A 40 -12.45 4.34 17.64
CA SER A 40 -12.00 3.36 18.62
C SER A 40 -10.55 3.57 19.02
N ILE A 41 -10.22 3.32 20.28
CA ILE A 41 -8.82 3.28 20.75
C ILE A 41 -8.01 2.17 20.07
N LEU A 42 -8.67 1.15 19.52
CA LEU A 42 -8.02 0.05 18.80
C LEU A 42 -7.53 0.48 17.42
N ASP A 43 -8.06 1.59 16.88
CA ASP A 43 -7.71 2.11 15.56
C ASP A 43 -6.62 3.20 15.62
N ILE A 44 -6.08 3.47 16.82
CA ILE A 44 -4.96 4.41 16.99
C ILE A 44 -3.74 3.84 16.24
N PRO A 45 -3.16 4.61 15.29
CA PRO A 45 -1.97 4.17 14.57
C PRO A 45 -0.81 3.82 15.52
N ALA A 46 -0.13 2.73 15.23
CA ALA A 46 1.04 2.34 16.02
C ALA A 46 2.20 3.34 15.80
N PRO A 47 3.02 3.61 16.82
CA PRO A 47 4.12 4.59 16.71
C PRO A 47 5.20 4.17 15.70
N ASP A 48 5.27 2.89 15.35
CA ASP A 48 6.17 2.27 14.39
C ASP A 48 5.49 1.88 13.07
N ASP A 49 4.31 2.45 12.78
CA ASP A 49 3.56 2.21 11.54
C ASP A 49 4.45 2.44 10.32
N ALA A 50 4.35 1.61 9.30
CA ALA A 50 5.22 1.56 8.12
C ALA A 50 6.67 1.15 8.41
N LEU A 51 7.31 1.72 9.45
CA LEU A 51 8.69 1.40 9.81
C LEU A 51 8.88 -0.09 10.11
N ALA A 52 7.97 -0.68 10.90
CA ALA A 52 8.02 -2.10 11.25
C ALA A 52 7.97 -2.99 9.99
N GLY A 53 7.17 -2.62 9.00
CA GLY A 53 7.12 -3.31 7.70
C GLY A 53 8.43 -3.22 6.93
N ALA A 54 9.02 -2.02 6.85
CA ALA A 54 10.31 -1.80 6.19
C ALA A 54 11.45 -2.60 6.87
N LEU A 55 11.50 -2.58 8.19
CA LEU A 55 12.49 -3.33 8.98
C LEU A 55 12.35 -4.84 8.78
N LEU A 56 11.12 -5.39 8.79
CA LEU A 56 10.92 -6.82 8.49
C LEU A 56 11.37 -7.16 7.06
N GLY A 57 11.09 -6.29 6.09
CA GLY A 57 11.54 -6.45 4.72
C GLY A 57 13.07 -6.43 4.60
N ALA A 58 13.76 -5.58 5.38
CA ALA A 58 15.24 -5.54 5.45
C ALA A 58 15.80 -6.83 6.05
N ILE A 59 15.19 -7.37 7.11
CA ILE A 59 15.56 -8.68 7.68
C ILE A 59 15.45 -9.77 6.62
N ASP A 60 14.35 -9.79 5.84
CA ASP A 60 14.14 -10.78 4.78
C ASP A 60 15.17 -10.63 3.66
N ASN A 61 15.49 -9.41 3.24
CA ASN A 61 16.50 -9.13 2.23
C ASN A 61 17.91 -9.54 2.72
N ASN A 62 18.25 -9.23 3.97
CA ASN A 62 19.54 -9.59 4.55
C ASN A 62 19.74 -11.10 4.69
N THR A 63 18.65 -11.88 4.82
CA THR A 63 18.73 -13.34 4.81
C THR A 63 19.29 -13.85 3.48
N THR A 64 18.83 -13.29 2.35
CA THR A 64 19.36 -13.60 1.01
C THR A 64 20.70 -12.89 0.77
N GLY A 65 20.86 -11.66 1.27
CA GLY A 65 22.02 -10.80 1.09
C GLY A 65 23.32 -11.46 1.57
N LYS A 66 23.26 -12.30 2.60
CA LYS A 66 24.43 -13.10 3.08
C LYS A 66 25.04 -13.97 1.98
N PHE A 67 24.25 -14.41 1.02
CA PHE A 67 24.68 -15.26 -0.11
C PHE A 67 24.97 -14.45 -1.37
N THR A 68 24.36 -13.28 -1.53
CA THR A 68 24.47 -12.42 -2.72
C THR A 68 25.45 -11.26 -2.52
N GLY A 69 26.13 -11.17 -1.37
CA GLY A 69 27.09 -10.10 -1.04
C GLY A 69 26.42 -8.75 -0.85
N GLN A 70 25.26 -8.70 -0.21
CA GLN A 70 24.45 -7.48 -0.03
C GLN A 70 24.02 -7.30 1.42
N SER A 71 23.91 -6.03 1.85
CA SER A 71 23.30 -5.66 3.14
C SER A 71 22.30 -4.53 2.95
N PHE A 72 21.22 -4.57 3.73
CA PHE A 72 20.14 -3.59 3.68
C PHE A 72 19.93 -2.98 5.06
N ASP A 73 20.11 -1.67 5.15
CA ASP A 73 19.91 -0.89 6.37
C ASP A 73 18.76 0.11 6.18
N VAL A 74 17.99 0.35 7.24
CA VAL A 74 16.87 1.30 7.24
C VAL A 74 17.27 2.56 8.01
N VAL A 75 17.04 3.72 7.39
CA VAL A 75 17.21 5.04 8.02
C VAL A 75 15.81 5.65 8.19
N ASP A 76 15.32 5.78 9.43
CA ASP A 76 13.99 6.32 9.74
C ASP A 76 14.03 7.83 9.96
N GLU A 77 13.15 8.56 9.25
CA GLU A 77 12.90 9.98 9.40
C GLU A 77 11.41 10.18 9.74
N LYS A 78 11.10 10.15 11.04
CA LYS A 78 9.76 10.47 11.55
C LYS A 78 9.61 11.98 11.69
N ILE A 79 8.61 12.56 11.03
CA ILE A 79 8.30 14.00 11.08
C ILE A 79 7.00 14.24 11.84
N ALA A 80 6.97 15.31 12.64
CA ALA A 80 5.77 15.71 13.38
C ALA A 80 4.77 16.45 12.47
N ASN A 81 5.28 17.23 11.51
CA ASN A 81 4.46 17.96 10.56
C ASN A 81 5.11 17.99 9.17
N LEU A 82 4.31 18.25 8.13
CA LEU A 82 4.75 18.19 6.73
C LEU A 82 5.83 19.21 6.36
N ASN A 83 5.94 20.32 7.10
CA ASN A 83 6.98 21.34 6.85
C ASN A 83 8.39 20.81 7.14
N GLU A 84 8.53 19.73 7.91
CA GLU A 84 9.80 19.08 8.21
C GLU A 84 10.27 18.14 7.09
N ALA A 85 9.39 17.73 6.17
CA ALA A 85 9.69 16.76 5.13
C ALA A 85 10.91 17.16 4.26
N PRO A 86 11.10 18.41 3.81
CA PRO A 86 12.27 18.78 3.03
C PRO A 86 13.59 18.57 3.78
N VAL A 87 13.63 18.87 5.09
CA VAL A 87 14.81 18.69 5.93
C VAL A 87 15.10 17.20 6.15
N ALA A 88 14.07 16.37 6.40
CA ALA A 88 14.18 14.93 6.52
C ALA A 88 14.76 14.31 5.23
N LEU A 89 14.25 14.71 4.07
CA LEU A 89 14.76 14.24 2.77
C LEU A 89 16.23 14.65 2.52
N GLN A 90 16.62 15.85 2.94
CA GLN A 90 18.02 16.30 2.86
C GLN A 90 18.94 15.46 3.75
N ARG A 91 18.49 15.10 4.97
CA ARG A 91 19.26 14.22 5.86
C ARG A 91 19.44 12.83 5.24
N LEU A 92 18.38 12.24 4.67
CA LEU A 92 18.48 10.95 3.96
C LEU A 92 19.45 11.02 2.80
N ARG A 93 19.38 12.08 1.98
CA ARG A 93 20.31 12.29 0.87
C ARG A 93 21.77 12.39 1.36
N ALA A 94 22.01 13.18 2.40
CA ALA A 94 23.34 13.31 3.02
C ALA A 94 23.87 11.97 3.59
N ALA A 95 22.98 11.08 4.01
CA ALA A 95 23.32 9.73 4.46
C ALA A 95 23.58 8.74 3.29
N GLY A 96 23.48 9.20 2.04
CA GLY A 96 23.69 8.37 0.83
C GLY A 96 22.52 7.45 0.50
N VAL A 97 21.31 7.80 0.94
CA VAL A 97 20.08 7.05 0.63
C VAL A 97 19.60 7.37 -0.78
N ALA A 98 19.43 6.33 -1.61
CA ALA A 98 18.97 6.43 -2.99
C ALA A 98 17.57 5.83 -3.23
N ALA A 99 17.04 5.07 -2.28
CA ALA A 99 15.68 4.52 -2.31
C ALA A 99 14.95 4.90 -1.02
N ILE A 100 13.77 5.51 -1.12
CA ILE A 100 13.05 6.07 0.01
C ILE A 100 11.61 5.56 0.01
N ILE A 101 11.18 4.92 1.08
CA ILE A 101 9.80 4.54 1.36
C ILE A 101 9.10 5.76 1.95
N VAL A 102 7.98 6.17 1.35
CA VAL A 102 7.32 7.43 1.66
C VAL A 102 5.89 7.20 2.15
N ASP A 103 5.65 7.53 3.42
CA ASP A 103 4.32 7.57 4.05
C ASP A 103 3.91 9.03 4.28
N LEU A 104 3.57 9.71 3.20
CA LEU A 104 3.17 11.12 3.17
C LEU A 104 1.92 11.30 2.30
N PRO A 105 1.11 12.35 2.52
CA PRO A 105 0.00 12.69 1.63
C PRO A 105 0.50 13.16 0.25
N ALA A 106 -0.42 13.18 -0.72
CA ALA A 106 -0.11 13.37 -2.14
C ALA A 106 0.72 14.62 -2.45
N ASP A 107 0.39 15.77 -1.88
CA ASP A 107 1.11 17.03 -2.15
C ASP A 107 2.54 17.00 -1.60
N ALA A 108 2.74 16.42 -0.42
CA ALA A 108 4.07 16.26 0.16
C ALA A 108 4.91 15.24 -0.62
N LEU A 109 4.30 14.17 -1.14
CA LEU A 109 4.97 13.20 -2.02
C LEU A 109 5.41 13.86 -3.34
N LEU A 110 4.55 14.68 -3.97
CA LEU A 110 4.91 15.43 -5.17
C LEU A 110 6.06 16.40 -4.92
N ALA A 111 5.99 17.16 -3.83
CA ALA A 111 7.09 18.06 -3.44
C ALA A 111 8.40 17.31 -3.17
N ALA A 112 8.33 16.14 -2.53
CA ALA A 112 9.48 15.26 -2.31
C ALA A 112 10.07 14.76 -3.64
N SER A 113 9.22 14.33 -4.56
CA SER A 113 9.62 13.87 -5.89
C SER A 113 10.30 14.98 -6.69
N ASP A 114 9.70 16.17 -6.75
CA ASP A 114 10.23 17.31 -7.48
C ASP A 114 11.56 17.82 -6.89
N ASN A 115 11.77 17.66 -5.57
CA ASN A 115 13.02 18.03 -4.89
C ASN A 115 14.15 17.03 -5.17
N LEU A 116 13.84 15.72 -5.18
CA LEU A 116 14.85 14.67 -5.32
C LEU A 116 15.13 14.27 -6.77
N LYS A 117 14.14 14.39 -7.65
CA LYS A 117 14.27 14.03 -9.08
C LYS A 117 15.03 12.71 -9.29
N ASP A 118 16.11 12.74 -10.08
CA ASP A 118 16.89 11.56 -10.42
C ASP A 118 17.80 11.07 -9.28
N SER A 119 17.91 11.83 -8.17
CA SER A 119 18.80 11.47 -7.07
C SER A 119 18.26 10.39 -6.14
N ALA A 120 16.97 10.11 -6.18
CA ALA A 120 16.33 9.05 -5.38
C ALA A 120 15.05 8.51 -6.04
N LEU A 121 14.82 7.21 -5.84
CA LEU A 121 13.59 6.53 -6.19
C LEU A 121 12.67 6.47 -4.97
N LEU A 122 11.44 6.98 -5.11
CA LEU A 122 10.45 7.05 -4.04
C LEU A 122 9.42 5.92 -4.17
N PHE A 123 9.13 5.28 -3.05
CA PHE A 123 8.13 4.21 -2.96
C PHE A 123 6.94 4.69 -2.15
N ASN A 124 5.87 5.09 -2.81
CA ASN A 124 4.64 5.55 -2.19
C ASN A 124 3.87 4.39 -1.56
N ILE A 125 3.69 4.41 -0.24
CA ILE A 125 3.03 3.35 0.51
C ILE A 125 1.67 3.75 1.11
N SER A 126 1.24 5.01 0.94
CA SER A 126 0.02 5.52 1.60
C SER A 126 -0.86 6.41 0.73
N ALA A 127 -0.30 7.30 -0.09
CA ALA A 127 -1.09 8.23 -0.90
C ALA A 127 -1.86 7.48 -2.00
N ARG A 128 -3.20 7.57 -1.94
CA ARG A 128 -4.15 6.82 -2.79
C ARG A 128 -4.73 7.65 -3.93
N ASP A 129 -4.31 8.91 -4.07
CA ASP A 129 -4.86 9.87 -5.02
C ASP A 129 -4.63 9.45 -6.47
N GLU A 130 -5.68 9.49 -7.28
CA GLU A 130 -5.61 9.11 -8.69
C GLU A 130 -4.66 10.02 -9.47
N ARG A 131 -4.63 11.33 -9.17
CA ARG A 131 -3.77 12.30 -9.86
C ARG A 131 -2.29 11.93 -9.86
N LEU A 132 -1.82 11.20 -8.82
CA LEU A 132 -0.44 10.70 -8.75
C LEU A 132 -0.12 9.62 -9.80
N ARG A 133 -1.14 8.97 -10.35
CA ARG A 133 -1.05 7.93 -11.39
C ARG A 133 -1.54 8.44 -12.73
N GLU A 134 -1.99 9.69 -12.80
CA GLU A 134 -2.54 10.40 -13.94
C GLU A 134 -1.71 11.66 -14.23
N GLU A 135 -2.34 12.83 -14.33
CA GLU A 135 -1.73 14.08 -14.76
C GLU A 135 -0.54 14.56 -13.91
N ALA A 136 -0.47 14.15 -12.63
CA ALA A 136 0.61 14.50 -11.72
C ALA A 136 1.63 13.36 -11.49
N CYS A 137 1.67 12.37 -12.39
CA CYS A 137 2.62 11.27 -12.25
C CYS A 137 4.08 11.73 -12.37
N ARG A 138 4.99 11.02 -11.69
CA ARG A 138 6.42 11.31 -11.64
C ARG A 138 7.24 10.07 -11.94
N ALA A 139 8.29 10.22 -12.75
CA ALA A 139 9.15 9.11 -13.17
C ALA A 139 9.92 8.46 -12.01
N ASN A 140 10.20 9.20 -10.94
CA ASN A 140 10.92 8.69 -9.78
C ASN A 140 9.99 8.19 -8.64
N VAL A 141 8.69 7.97 -8.91
CA VAL A 141 7.73 7.48 -7.90
C VAL A 141 7.15 6.14 -8.31
N ILE A 142 7.40 5.11 -7.50
CA ILE A 142 6.79 3.79 -7.60
C ILE A 142 5.62 3.72 -6.61
N HIS A 143 4.43 3.35 -7.08
CA HIS A 143 3.23 3.27 -6.25
C HIS A 143 3.00 1.85 -5.74
N ILE A 144 3.28 1.62 -4.46
CA ILE A 144 3.02 0.34 -3.77
C ILE A 144 1.58 0.31 -3.22
N ALA A 145 1.14 1.41 -2.60
CA ALA A 145 -0.25 1.52 -2.15
C ALA A 145 -1.21 1.47 -3.34
N PRO A 146 -2.34 0.74 -3.24
CA PRO A 146 -3.39 0.82 -4.25
C PRO A 146 -4.03 2.20 -4.25
N SER A 147 -4.49 2.64 -5.43
CA SER A 147 -5.30 3.85 -5.55
C SER A 147 -6.73 3.64 -5.03
N ARG A 148 -7.47 4.73 -4.79
CA ARG A 148 -8.90 4.64 -4.43
C ARG A 148 -9.69 3.91 -5.51
N ALA A 149 -9.36 4.14 -6.79
CA ALA A 149 -10.02 3.44 -7.90
C ALA A 149 -9.78 1.93 -7.86
N MET A 150 -8.57 1.46 -7.51
CA MET A 150 -8.29 0.02 -7.35
C MET A 150 -9.11 -0.59 -6.22
N LEU A 151 -9.20 0.09 -5.08
CA LEU A 151 -9.99 -0.34 -3.92
C LEU A 151 -11.48 -0.39 -4.24
N ALA A 152 -12.00 0.69 -4.86
CA ALA A 152 -13.41 0.78 -5.25
C ALA A 152 -13.78 -0.28 -6.30
N ASP A 153 -12.92 -0.51 -7.31
CA ASP A 153 -13.12 -1.52 -8.33
C ASP A 153 -13.12 -2.93 -7.71
N GLY A 154 -12.20 -3.20 -6.78
CA GLY A 154 -12.16 -4.49 -6.09
C GLY A 154 -13.45 -4.81 -5.34
N LEU A 155 -14.00 -3.85 -4.62
CA LEU A 155 -15.28 -4.01 -3.94
C LEU A 155 -16.44 -4.08 -4.95
N ALA A 156 -16.46 -3.22 -5.96
CA ALA A 156 -17.53 -3.17 -6.95
C ALA A 156 -17.68 -4.49 -7.74
N GLN A 157 -16.57 -5.12 -8.13
CA GLN A 157 -16.59 -6.44 -8.77
C GLN A 157 -17.30 -7.46 -7.89
N TYR A 158 -16.99 -7.51 -6.60
CA TYR A 158 -17.64 -8.43 -5.66
C TYR A 158 -19.13 -8.14 -5.53
N LEU A 159 -19.53 -6.88 -5.41
CA LEU A 159 -20.94 -6.48 -5.30
C LEU A 159 -21.73 -6.91 -6.55
N VAL A 160 -21.20 -6.64 -7.73
CA VAL A 160 -21.85 -7.00 -8.99
C VAL A 160 -21.87 -8.53 -9.19
N TRP A 161 -20.82 -9.23 -8.82
CA TRP A 161 -20.77 -10.69 -8.81
C TRP A 161 -21.87 -11.29 -7.93
N LYS A 162 -22.14 -10.66 -6.75
CA LYS A 162 -23.26 -11.00 -5.86
C LYS A 162 -24.63 -10.56 -6.38
N LYS A 163 -24.70 -9.85 -7.50
CA LYS A 163 -25.92 -9.21 -8.03
C LYS A 163 -26.46 -8.09 -7.14
N TRP A 164 -25.66 -7.51 -6.29
CA TRP A 164 -25.97 -6.35 -5.46
C TRP A 164 -25.60 -5.08 -6.24
N THR A 165 -26.45 -4.67 -7.15
CA THR A 165 -26.18 -3.60 -8.11
C THR A 165 -26.83 -2.26 -7.77
N ARG A 166 -27.65 -2.20 -6.72
CA ARG A 166 -28.34 -0.98 -6.29
C ARG A 166 -27.73 -0.51 -4.98
N TRP A 167 -27.02 0.62 -5.05
CA TRP A 167 -26.25 1.14 -3.94
C TRP A 167 -26.87 2.40 -3.36
N PHE A 168 -26.89 2.51 -2.04
CA PHE A 168 -27.12 3.73 -1.28
C PHE A 168 -25.80 4.19 -0.72
N MET A 169 -25.34 5.41 -1.07
CA MET A 169 -24.05 5.94 -0.63
C MET A 169 -24.24 6.94 0.50
N VAL A 170 -23.54 6.74 1.59
CA VAL A 170 -23.38 7.71 2.66
C VAL A 170 -21.92 8.12 2.71
N LYS A 171 -21.64 9.40 2.41
CA LYS A 171 -20.29 9.94 2.40
C LYS A 171 -20.10 11.00 3.49
N GLY A 172 -18.87 11.15 3.96
CA GLY A 172 -18.47 12.25 4.83
C GLY A 172 -18.35 13.57 4.09
N SER A 173 -18.06 14.62 4.83
CA SER A 173 -17.93 16.00 4.34
C SER A 173 -16.48 16.43 4.08
N HIS A 174 -15.50 15.58 4.35
CA HIS A 174 -14.09 15.88 4.12
C HIS A 174 -13.69 15.69 2.64
N PRO A 175 -12.65 16.40 2.16
CA PRO A 175 -12.19 16.28 0.78
C PRO A 175 -11.82 14.85 0.36
N GLU A 176 -11.22 14.07 1.26
CA GLU A 176 -10.83 12.68 1.02
C GLU A 176 -12.05 11.77 0.79
N ASP A 177 -13.16 12.05 1.50
CA ASP A 177 -14.42 11.32 1.33
C ASP A 177 -15.01 11.58 -0.05
N GLU A 178 -14.90 12.80 -0.57
CA GLU A 178 -15.31 13.11 -1.94
C GLU A 178 -14.45 12.38 -2.98
N LEU A 179 -13.12 12.31 -2.79
CA LEU A 179 -12.25 11.56 -3.70
C LEU A 179 -12.60 10.06 -3.71
N LEU A 180 -12.92 9.48 -2.56
CA LEU A 180 -13.37 8.09 -2.47
C LEU A 180 -14.75 7.91 -3.10
N ALA A 181 -15.70 8.86 -2.90
CA ALA A 181 -17.01 8.84 -3.55
C ALA A 181 -16.89 8.86 -5.09
N GLN A 182 -15.98 9.68 -5.63
CA GLN A 182 -15.68 9.71 -7.08
C GLN A 182 -15.19 8.35 -7.57
N ALA A 183 -14.32 7.67 -6.82
CA ALA A 183 -13.85 6.33 -7.16
C ALA A 183 -15.02 5.32 -7.21
N TYR A 184 -15.95 5.37 -6.25
CA TYR A 184 -17.14 4.50 -6.26
C TYR A 184 -18.13 4.85 -7.38
N ARG A 185 -18.34 6.13 -7.71
CA ARG A 185 -19.17 6.53 -8.87
C ARG A 185 -18.59 6.00 -10.17
N ARG A 186 -17.26 6.11 -10.33
CA ARG A 186 -16.54 5.54 -11.47
C ARG A 186 -16.71 4.01 -11.51
N ALA A 187 -16.48 3.31 -10.41
CA ALA A 187 -16.62 1.87 -10.32
C ALA A 187 -18.06 1.40 -10.61
N ALA A 188 -19.07 2.10 -10.08
CA ALA A 188 -20.46 1.81 -10.38
C ALA A 188 -20.74 1.87 -11.88
N LYS A 189 -20.28 2.92 -12.56
CA LYS A 189 -20.41 3.07 -14.02
C LYS A 189 -19.67 1.96 -14.77
N LYS A 190 -18.43 1.66 -14.36
CA LYS A 190 -17.55 0.66 -15.00
C LYS A 190 -18.16 -0.74 -14.94
N PHE A 191 -18.77 -1.12 -13.84
CA PHE A 191 -19.27 -2.47 -13.61
C PHE A 191 -20.81 -2.59 -13.69
N GLY A 192 -21.51 -1.54 -14.08
CA GLY A 192 -22.95 -1.59 -14.35
C GLY A 192 -23.83 -1.58 -13.09
N ALA A 193 -23.33 -1.05 -11.98
CA ALA A 193 -24.13 -0.77 -10.78
C ALA A 193 -24.74 0.64 -10.82
N LYS A 194 -25.68 0.92 -9.92
CA LYS A 194 -26.37 2.21 -9.80
C LYS A 194 -26.33 2.71 -8.37
N ILE A 195 -25.82 3.92 -8.17
CA ILE A 195 -25.97 4.67 -6.95
C ILE A 195 -27.34 5.35 -7.01
N LEU A 196 -28.27 4.89 -6.16
CA LEU A 196 -29.66 5.34 -6.19
C LEU A 196 -29.85 6.66 -5.45
N GLU A 197 -29.07 6.85 -4.39
CA GLU A 197 -29.07 8.05 -3.57
C GLU A 197 -27.70 8.23 -2.93
N GLU A 198 -27.31 9.50 -2.76
CA GLU A 198 -26.12 9.92 -2.01
C GLU A 198 -26.53 10.87 -0.90
N ARG A 199 -26.05 10.62 0.31
CA ARG A 199 -26.21 11.55 1.43
C ARG A 199 -24.85 11.94 2.00
N VAL A 200 -24.73 13.23 2.36
CA VAL A 200 -23.53 13.75 3.01
C VAL A 200 -23.80 13.80 4.51
N TYR A 201 -22.93 13.13 5.28
CA TYR A 201 -22.93 13.26 6.73
C TYR A 201 -21.91 14.34 7.13
N GLU A 202 -22.40 15.44 7.69
CA GLU A 202 -21.54 16.54 8.10
C GLU A 202 -20.79 16.21 9.39
N ASP A 203 -19.47 16.37 9.37
CA ASP A 203 -18.66 16.28 10.58
C ASP A 203 -18.79 17.55 11.38
N LEU A 204 -19.58 17.51 12.44
CA LEU A 204 -19.80 18.64 13.35
C LEU A 204 -18.72 18.74 14.42
N GLY A 205 -17.65 17.98 14.33
CA GLY A 205 -16.55 17.97 15.31
C GLY A 205 -16.94 17.43 16.69
N ALA A 206 -18.11 16.78 16.80
CA ALA A 206 -18.63 16.30 18.05
C ALA A 206 -18.40 14.80 18.24
N GLY A 207 -17.73 14.45 19.37
CA GLY A 207 -17.99 13.17 19.99
C GLY A 207 -17.34 11.94 19.38
N ARG A 208 -16.13 12.02 18.78
CA ARG A 208 -15.45 10.80 18.32
C ARG A 208 -15.21 9.86 19.49
N ARG A 209 -14.30 10.09 20.39
CA ARG A 209 -14.05 9.23 21.57
C ARG A 209 -14.61 9.75 22.90
N SER A 210 -14.75 11.05 23.03
CA SER A 210 -15.29 11.69 24.23
C SER A 210 -16.70 12.16 23.97
N ASP A 211 -17.66 11.26 24.11
CA ASP A 211 -19.06 11.58 23.99
C ASP A 211 -19.51 12.47 25.16
N SER A 212 -19.58 13.77 24.91
CA SER A 212 -20.09 14.74 25.89
C SER A 212 -21.62 14.69 26.08
N GLY A 213 -22.31 13.75 25.43
CA GLY A 213 -23.74 13.52 25.55
C GLY A 213 -24.65 14.41 24.71
N HIS A 214 -24.13 15.46 24.06
CA HIS A 214 -24.98 16.40 23.32
C HIS A 214 -25.20 16.00 21.84
N THR A 215 -24.22 15.38 21.19
CA THR A 215 -24.36 14.94 19.79
C THR A 215 -23.71 13.58 19.64
N GLN A 216 -24.52 12.52 19.63
CA GLN A 216 -24.01 11.16 19.45
C GLN A 216 -24.20 10.75 18.00
N THR A 217 -23.13 10.69 17.21
CA THR A 217 -23.14 10.22 15.82
C THR A 217 -23.92 8.91 15.67
N GLN A 218 -23.69 7.95 16.54
CA GLN A 218 -24.38 6.66 16.55
C GLN A 218 -25.91 6.75 16.69
N ARG A 219 -26.44 7.76 17.38
CA ARG A 219 -27.88 7.96 17.56
C ARG A 219 -28.54 8.60 16.36
N GLN A 220 -27.77 9.32 15.55
CA GLN A 220 -28.29 9.99 14.35
C GLN A 220 -28.42 9.03 13.17
N MET A 221 -27.62 7.98 13.09
CA MET A 221 -27.54 7.08 11.93
C MET A 221 -28.89 6.48 11.51
N PRO A 222 -29.77 5.98 12.41
CA PRO A 222 -31.06 5.44 12.01
C PRO A 222 -31.96 6.49 11.33
N ALA A 223 -32.10 7.69 11.92
CA ALA A 223 -32.89 8.77 11.33
C ALA A 223 -32.25 9.29 10.03
N PHE A 224 -30.93 9.37 9.98
CA PHE A 224 -30.19 9.82 8.79
C PHE A 224 -30.32 8.86 7.60
N THR A 225 -30.45 7.54 7.85
CA THR A 225 -30.53 6.52 6.79
C THR A 225 -31.96 6.09 6.46
N GLN A 226 -33.00 6.60 7.17
CA GLN A 226 -34.40 6.26 6.86
C GLN A 226 -34.89 6.85 5.54
N ASN A 227 -35.97 6.29 4.98
CA ASN A 227 -36.59 6.73 3.75
C ASN A 227 -35.68 6.70 2.50
N ALA A 228 -34.61 5.90 2.52
CA ALA A 228 -33.81 5.65 1.31
C ALA A 228 -34.60 4.77 0.32
N PRO A 229 -34.38 4.90 -1.01
CA PRO A 229 -34.93 3.98 -2.00
C PRO A 229 -34.50 2.54 -1.66
N ALA A 230 -35.29 1.55 -2.14
CA ALA A 230 -34.91 0.15 -1.93
C ALA A 230 -33.55 -0.17 -2.58
N TYR A 231 -32.53 -0.42 -1.75
CA TYR A 231 -31.15 -0.69 -2.14
C TYR A 231 -30.71 -2.09 -1.72
N ASP A 232 -29.63 -2.58 -2.33
CA ASP A 232 -29.04 -3.88 -2.00
C ASP A 232 -27.96 -3.75 -0.90
N VAL A 233 -27.13 -2.71 -1.00
CA VAL A 233 -26.04 -2.42 -0.04
C VAL A 233 -25.93 -0.93 0.23
N LEU A 234 -25.48 -0.59 1.44
CA LEU A 234 -25.08 0.75 1.80
C LEU A 234 -23.54 0.87 1.64
N LEU A 235 -23.09 1.84 0.85
CA LEU A 235 -21.69 2.21 0.75
C LEU A 235 -21.36 3.28 1.77
N ALA A 236 -20.52 2.94 2.75
CA ALA A 236 -19.90 3.88 3.68
C ALA A 236 -18.66 4.49 3.01
N VAL A 237 -18.64 5.81 2.88
CA VAL A 237 -17.53 6.57 2.29
C VAL A 237 -17.02 7.56 3.32
N ASP A 238 -16.14 7.07 4.20
CA ASP A 238 -15.65 7.75 5.39
C ASP A 238 -14.15 7.44 5.59
N GLU A 239 -13.28 8.15 4.87
CA GLU A 239 -11.82 7.98 5.03
C GLU A 239 -11.30 8.63 6.31
N ASN A 240 -12.10 9.51 6.94
CA ASN A 240 -11.73 10.25 8.14
C ASN A 240 -12.24 9.61 9.44
N ASP A 241 -12.93 8.45 9.34
CA ASP A 241 -13.40 7.66 10.47
C ASP A 241 -14.32 8.47 11.42
N VAL A 242 -15.31 9.17 10.85
CA VAL A 242 -16.25 10.02 11.57
C VAL A 242 -17.49 9.26 12.00
N PHE A 243 -18.07 8.44 11.10
CA PHE A 243 -19.37 7.80 11.30
C PHE A 243 -19.46 6.37 10.76
N GLY A 244 -18.59 5.99 9.82
CA GLY A 244 -18.68 4.74 9.07
C GLY A 244 -18.76 3.51 9.97
N GLY A 245 -17.99 3.47 11.04
CA GLY A 245 -17.96 2.36 12.00
C GLY A 245 -19.29 2.08 12.70
N TYR A 246 -20.22 3.04 12.72
CA TYR A 246 -21.55 2.83 13.32
C TYR A 246 -22.57 2.25 12.32
N LEU A 247 -22.39 2.46 11.04
CA LEU A 247 -23.37 2.07 10.00
C LEU A 247 -23.71 0.58 9.99
N PRO A 248 -22.78 -0.38 10.17
CA PRO A 248 -23.10 -1.80 10.12
C PRO A 248 -24.21 -2.24 11.07
N TYR A 249 -24.41 -1.48 12.16
CA TYR A 249 -25.36 -1.83 13.22
C TYR A 249 -26.41 -0.76 13.49
N ARG A 250 -26.40 0.36 12.76
CA ARG A 250 -27.23 1.53 13.06
C ARG A 250 -27.99 2.10 11.86
N THR A 251 -28.02 1.40 10.74
CA THR A 251 -28.85 1.78 9.59
C THR A 251 -30.34 1.52 9.87
N TRP A 252 -31.20 2.30 9.21
CA TRP A 252 -32.65 2.06 9.27
C TRP A 252 -33.03 0.71 8.68
N GLU A 253 -32.56 0.41 7.47
CA GLU A 253 -32.76 -0.87 6.81
C GLU A 253 -31.63 -1.85 7.16
N PRO A 254 -31.94 -3.13 7.47
CA PRO A 254 -30.94 -4.15 7.80
C PRO A 254 -30.27 -4.67 6.52
N ARG A 255 -29.53 -3.82 5.83
CA ARG A 255 -28.78 -4.15 4.61
C ARG A 255 -27.28 -4.22 4.91
N PRO A 256 -26.50 -5.01 4.12
CA PRO A 256 -25.06 -5.03 4.24
C PRO A 256 -24.45 -3.63 4.08
N VAL A 257 -23.49 -3.31 4.94
CA VAL A 257 -22.68 -2.09 4.87
C VAL A 257 -21.30 -2.46 4.37
N MET A 258 -20.80 -1.71 3.38
CA MET A 258 -19.52 -1.96 2.75
C MET A 258 -18.82 -0.63 2.40
N GLY A 259 -17.54 -0.66 2.12
CA GLY A 259 -16.76 0.53 1.80
C GLY A 259 -15.72 0.84 2.87
N SER A 260 -15.83 1.95 3.57
CA SER A 260 -14.91 2.27 4.68
C SER A 260 -15.21 1.48 5.96
N ALA A 261 -16.38 0.83 6.03
CA ALA A 261 -16.81 0.04 7.18
C ALA A 261 -17.57 -1.22 6.73
N GLY A 262 -17.77 -2.16 7.64
CA GLY A 262 -18.36 -3.47 7.33
C GLY A 262 -17.39 -4.32 6.51
N LEU A 263 -17.72 -4.65 5.26
CA LEU A 263 -16.78 -5.29 4.34
C LEU A 263 -16.01 -4.20 3.59
N PHE A 264 -14.70 -4.11 3.83
CA PHE A 264 -13.85 -3.05 3.27
C PHE A 264 -12.74 -3.60 2.37
N PRO A 265 -12.42 -2.89 1.25
CA PRO A 265 -11.31 -3.25 0.38
C PRO A 265 -9.98 -2.75 0.97
N THR A 266 -8.96 -3.60 0.96
CA THR A 266 -7.62 -3.27 1.47
C THR A 266 -6.53 -4.02 0.71
N ASN A 267 -5.30 -3.52 0.76
CA ASN A 267 -4.15 -4.27 0.28
C ASN A 267 -3.67 -5.34 1.28
N TRP A 268 -3.95 -5.18 2.58
CA TRP A 268 -3.58 -6.13 3.62
C TRP A 268 -4.46 -5.98 4.85
N ASP A 269 -4.72 -7.09 5.50
CA ASP A 269 -5.41 -7.16 6.78
C ASP A 269 -4.78 -8.25 7.65
N GLN A 270 -4.76 -8.05 8.97
CA GLN A 270 -4.19 -9.00 9.92
C GLN A 270 -4.94 -10.34 9.96
N GLY A 271 -6.18 -10.39 9.49
CA GLY A 271 -6.99 -11.58 9.33
C GLY A 271 -6.74 -12.34 8.02
N HIS A 272 -5.76 -11.90 7.19
CA HIS A 272 -5.40 -12.61 5.98
C HIS A 272 -4.51 -13.82 6.29
N GLU A 273 -4.99 -15.03 5.99
CA GLU A 273 -4.31 -16.29 6.31
C GLU A 273 -3.91 -17.11 5.08
N GLN A 274 -4.52 -16.82 3.91
CA GLN A 274 -4.33 -17.60 2.69
C GLN A 274 -2.92 -17.44 2.11
N TRP A 275 -2.53 -18.39 1.25
CA TRP A 275 -1.26 -18.39 0.49
C TRP A 275 0.00 -18.17 1.34
N GLY A 276 -0.01 -18.69 2.58
CA GLY A 276 1.11 -18.58 3.50
C GLY A 276 1.21 -17.23 4.22
N ALA A 277 0.22 -16.35 4.11
CA ALA A 277 0.18 -15.06 4.79
C ALA A 277 0.32 -15.19 6.31
N GLN A 278 -0.20 -16.27 6.91
CA GLN A 278 -0.04 -16.57 8.33
C GLN A 278 1.44 -16.62 8.76
N GLN A 279 2.35 -17.09 7.90
CA GLN A 279 3.79 -17.09 8.22
C GLN A 279 4.34 -15.67 8.33
N LEU A 280 3.96 -14.77 7.41
CA LEU A 280 4.35 -13.36 7.46
C LEU A 280 3.76 -12.68 8.69
N GLN A 281 2.47 -12.89 8.97
CA GLN A 281 1.79 -12.37 10.16
C GLN A 281 2.47 -12.82 11.46
N ASN A 282 2.81 -14.10 11.57
CA ASN A 282 3.46 -14.63 12.77
C ASN A 282 4.86 -14.02 12.97
N ARG A 283 5.67 -13.91 11.91
CA ARG A 283 6.99 -13.25 11.98
C ARG A 283 6.85 -11.77 12.36
N PHE A 284 5.90 -11.07 11.77
CA PHE A 284 5.64 -9.68 12.12
C PHE A 284 5.24 -9.54 13.58
N ARG A 285 4.27 -10.34 14.05
CA ARG A 285 3.81 -10.32 15.45
C ARG A 285 4.91 -10.66 16.45
N GLN A 286 5.79 -11.60 16.11
CA GLN A 286 6.94 -11.96 16.95
C GLN A 286 7.91 -10.79 17.13
N ASN A 287 8.17 -10.02 16.06
CA ASN A 287 9.12 -8.91 16.08
C ASN A 287 8.54 -7.63 16.70
N TYR A 288 7.26 -7.33 16.42
CA TYR A 288 6.66 -6.02 16.70
C TYR A 288 5.48 -6.06 17.68
N ARG A 289 5.10 -7.24 18.19
CA ARG A 289 4.05 -7.46 19.20
C ARG A 289 2.65 -6.94 18.82
N ARG A 290 2.39 -6.74 17.55
CA ARG A 290 1.12 -6.33 16.97
C ARG A 290 0.87 -7.00 15.62
N GLY A 291 -0.36 -6.90 15.09
CA GLY A 291 -0.68 -7.33 13.74
C GLY A 291 -0.06 -6.41 12.68
N MET A 292 0.27 -6.99 11.52
CA MET A 292 0.70 -6.24 10.34
C MET A 292 -0.51 -5.56 9.71
N ASN A 293 -0.48 -4.25 9.55
CA ASN A 293 -1.53 -3.51 8.87
C ASN A 293 -1.18 -3.22 7.38
N ALA A 294 -2.05 -2.49 6.70
CA ALA A 294 -1.91 -2.17 5.28
C ALA A 294 -0.66 -1.34 4.95
N ARG A 295 -0.26 -0.39 5.82
CA ARG A 295 0.95 0.42 5.64
C ARG A 295 2.21 -0.39 5.87
N ASP A 296 2.25 -1.22 6.92
CA ASP A 296 3.36 -2.13 7.16
C ASP A 296 3.59 -3.08 6.00
N ASN A 297 2.51 -3.66 5.45
CA ASN A 297 2.61 -4.53 4.29
C ASN A 297 3.12 -3.79 3.05
N ALA A 298 2.64 -2.57 2.81
CA ALA A 298 3.12 -1.77 1.69
C ALA A 298 4.61 -1.39 1.85
N ALA A 299 5.07 -1.05 3.05
CA ALA A 299 6.48 -0.78 3.33
C ALA A 299 7.35 -2.05 3.20
N TRP A 300 6.85 -3.19 3.67
CA TRP A 300 7.50 -4.49 3.47
C TRP A 300 7.63 -4.82 1.97
N LEU A 301 6.56 -4.63 1.18
CA LEU A 301 6.57 -4.83 -0.27
C LEU A 301 7.56 -3.90 -0.97
N ALA A 302 7.63 -2.61 -0.58
CA ALA A 302 8.60 -1.66 -1.11
C ALA A 302 10.03 -2.15 -0.86
N MET A 303 10.33 -2.54 0.37
CA MET A 303 11.65 -3.08 0.74
C MET A 303 11.97 -4.36 -0.03
N ARG A 304 10.99 -5.26 -0.22
CA ARG A 304 11.18 -6.48 -1.02
C ARG A 304 11.43 -6.16 -2.50
N ALA A 305 10.74 -5.17 -3.07
CA ALA A 305 10.97 -4.72 -4.44
C ALA A 305 12.38 -4.14 -4.62
N ILE A 306 12.83 -3.32 -3.67
CA ILE A 306 14.21 -2.78 -3.65
C ILE A 306 15.22 -3.94 -3.57
N GLY A 307 15.00 -4.90 -2.68
CA GLY A 307 15.91 -6.04 -2.51
C GLY A 307 16.00 -6.93 -3.75
N GLU A 308 14.88 -7.24 -4.38
CA GLU A 308 14.87 -8.01 -5.65
C GLU A 308 15.62 -7.26 -6.76
N ALA A 309 15.32 -5.96 -6.91
CA ALA A 309 15.99 -5.13 -7.93
C ALA A 309 17.50 -5.03 -7.68
N ALA A 310 17.90 -4.75 -6.45
CA ALA A 310 19.32 -4.65 -6.09
C ALA A 310 20.06 -5.98 -6.32
N THR A 311 19.41 -7.10 -5.99
CA THR A 311 19.99 -8.44 -6.21
C THR A 311 20.18 -8.74 -7.70
N ARG A 312 19.22 -8.37 -8.54
CA ARG A 312 19.27 -8.63 -9.98
C ARG A 312 20.21 -7.69 -10.72
N THR A 313 20.27 -6.43 -10.29
CA THR A 313 21.11 -5.41 -10.94
C THR A 313 22.51 -5.31 -10.37
N GLN A 314 22.76 -5.93 -9.21
CA GLN A 314 23.98 -5.76 -8.41
C GLN A 314 24.29 -4.27 -8.17
N SER A 315 23.26 -3.48 -7.89
CA SER A 315 23.36 -2.02 -7.75
C SER A 315 22.30 -1.47 -6.81
N GLY A 316 22.64 -0.40 -6.10
CA GLY A 316 21.71 0.44 -5.35
C GLY A 316 21.36 1.77 -6.06
N ALA A 317 21.83 1.97 -7.31
CA ALA A 317 21.56 3.20 -8.06
C ALA A 317 20.07 3.31 -8.45
N PRO A 318 19.43 4.49 -8.27
CA PRO A 318 18.00 4.68 -8.50
C PRO A 318 17.56 4.28 -9.90
N GLU A 319 18.34 4.64 -10.91
CA GLU A 319 18.04 4.37 -12.32
C GLU A 319 18.00 2.87 -12.59
N LYS A 320 19.00 2.12 -12.08
CA LYS A 320 19.08 0.67 -12.28
C LYS A 320 17.97 -0.07 -11.52
N LEU A 321 17.66 0.38 -10.30
CA LEU A 321 16.54 -0.17 -9.54
C LEU A 321 15.22 0.06 -10.29
N ARG A 322 14.99 1.30 -10.75
CA ARG A 322 13.78 1.66 -11.50
C ARG A 322 13.66 0.87 -12.80
N GLU A 323 14.71 0.81 -13.60
CA GLU A 323 14.73 0.09 -14.87
C GLU A 323 14.33 -1.38 -14.67
N PHE A 324 14.92 -2.06 -13.69
CA PHE A 324 14.57 -3.44 -13.41
C PHE A 324 13.15 -3.59 -12.87
N ILE A 325 12.72 -2.75 -11.92
CA ILE A 325 11.38 -2.81 -11.31
C ILE A 325 10.27 -2.64 -12.36
N LEU A 326 10.49 -1.81 -13.39
CA LEU A 326 9.54 -1.59 -14.48
C LEU A 326 9.65 -2.60 -15.62
N SER A 327 10.66 -3.47 -15.60
CA SER A 327 10.85 -4.47 -16.64
C SER A 327 9.87 -5.64 -16.51
N PRO A 328 9.60 -6.37 -17.61
CA PRO A 328 8.79 -7.62 -17.56
C PRO A 328 9.42 -8.73 -16.71
N ALA A 329 10.71 -8.66 -16.41
CA ALA A 329 11.42 -9.63 -15.57
C ALA A 329 11.14 -9.45 -14.08
N PHE A 330 10.63 -8.27 -13.68
CA PHE A 330 10.30 -7.99 -12.28
C PHE A 330 9.05 -8.71 -11.83
N SER A 331 9.16 -9.44 -10.73
CA SER A 331 7.99 -9.93 -10.01
C SER A 331 8.37 -10.31 -8.58
N ILE A 332 7.50 -10.02 -7.61
CA ILE A 332 7.70 -10.39 -6.21
C ILE A 332 6.56 -11.26 -5.68
N ALA A 333 6.89 -12.18 -4.77
CA ALA A 333 5.93 -12.95 -4.01
C ALA A 333 5.45 -12.12 -2.81
N ALA A 334 4.14 -12.09 -2.56
CA ALA A 334 3.53 -11.20 -1.57
C ALA A 334 2.45 -11.87 -0.72
N PHE A 335 2.38 -13.20 -0.70
CA PHE A 335 1.35 -13.95 0.03
C PHE A 335 -0.10 -13.57 -0.37
N LYS A 336 -0.31 -13.26 -1.65
CA LYS A 336 -1.61 -12.84 -2.21
C LYS A 336 -2.11 -13.74 -3.35
N GLY A 337 -1.59 -14.98 -3.43
CA GLY A 337 -1.99 -15.96 -4.43
C GLY A 337 -1.34 -15.80 -5.81
N VAL A 338 -0.83 -14.62 -6.13
CA VAL A 338 -0.18 -14.31 -7.41
C VAL A 338 1.14 -13.57 -7.20
N ARG A 339 2.02 -13.61 -8.21
CA ARG A 339 3.21 -12.76 -8.21
C ARG A 339 2.81 -11.34 -8.61
N LEU A 340 3.35 -10.34 -7.90
CA LEU A 340 3.07 -8.94 -8.14
C LEU A 340 4.07 -8.37 -9.15
N THR A 341 3.57 -7.55 -10.08
CA THR A 341 4.36 -6.84 -11.12
C THR A 341 4.02 -5.36 -11.11
N LEU A 342 4.74 -4.54 -11.88
CA LEU A 342 4.45 -3.11 -12.03
C LEU A 342 3.75 -2.83 -13.37
N ARG A 343 2.90 -1.81 -13.39
CA ARG A 343 2.39 -1.16 -14.61
C ARG A 343 3.46 -0.20 -15.12
N SER A 344 3.91 -0.37 -16.36
CA SER A 344 4.94 0.49 -16.96
C SER A 344 4.43 1.91 -17.23
N TRP A 345 3.13 2.09 -17.48
CA TRP A 345 2.53 3.38 -17.88
C TRP A 345 2.32 4.36 -16.73
N ASN A 346 2.12 3.89 -15.49
CA ASN A 346 1.89 4.75 -14.34
C ASN A 346 2.61 4.29 -13.06
N GLN A 347 3.49 3.31 -13.18
CA GLN A 347 4.33 2.78 -12.10
C GLN A 347 3.54 2.27 -10.86
N GLN A 348 2.29 1.84 -11.06
CA GLN A 348 1.46 1.25 -10.02
C GLN A 348 1.73 -0.26 -9.89
N LEU A 349 1.91 -0.73 -8.66
CA LEU A 349 2.00 -2.15 -8.36
C LEU A 349 0.66 -2.84 -8.65
N ARG A 350 0.69 -3.86 -9.54
CA ARG A 350 -0.43 -4.78 -9.73
C ARG A 350 -0.54 -5.69 -8.54
N GLN A 351 -1.63 -5.63 -7.83
CA GLN A 351 -1.87 -6.47 -6.67
C GLN A 351 -3.35 -6.77 -6.49
N PRO A 352 -3.70 -7.96 -5.98
CA PRO A 352 -5.06 -8.26 -5.56
C PRO A 352 -5.52 -7.34 -4.44
N ILE A 353 -6.81 -7.03 -4.42
CA ILE A 353 -7.46 -6.29 -3.34
C ILE A 353 -8.21 -7.29 -2.47
N LEU A 354 -7.86 -7.33 -1.19
CA LEU A 354 -8.53 -8.13 -0.19
C LEU A 354 -9.83 -7.44 0.22
N LEU A 355 -10.89 -8.20 0.39
CA LEU A 355 -12.14 -7.74 0.97
C LEU A 355 -12.23 -8.34 2.37
N SER A 356 -12.03 -7.50 3.38
CA SER A 356 -11.95 -7.91 4.79
C SER A 356 -13.11 -7.33 5.60
N ASP A 357 -13.52 -8.04 6.63
CA ASP A 357 -14.43 -7.57 7.66
C ASP A 357 -13.69 -7.17 8.96
N GLY A 358 -12.35 -7.08 8.91
CA GLY A 358 -11.48 -6.81 10.06
C GLY A 358 -11.13 -8.06 10.89
N ARG A 359 -11.71 -9.22 10.57
CA ARG A 359 -11.45 -10.49 11.24
C ARG A 359 -10.92 -11.56 10.29
N MET A 360 -11.38 -11.53 9.03
CA MET A 360 -10.96 -12.47 8.00
C MET A 360 -11.02 -11.83 6.61
N THR A 361 -10.29 -12.39 5.67
CA THR A 361 -10.46 -12.11 4.25
C THR A 361 -11.67 -12.88 3.72
N VAL A 362 -12.74 -12.16 3.41
CA VAL A 362 -14.00 -12.73 2.91
C VAL A 362 -13.90 -13.09 1.43
N SER A 363 -13.23 -12.26 0.63
CA SER A 363 -13.01 -12.48 -0.79
C SER A 363 -11.75 -11.74 -1.26
N VAL A 364 -11.30 -12.02 -2.46
CA VAL A 364 -10.15 -11.36 -3.08
C VAL A 364 -10.49 -10.99 -4.51
N SER A 365 -10.28 -9.72 -4.87
CA SER A 365 -10.49 -9.23 -6.23
C SER A 365 -9.17 -9.12 -6.98
N PRO A 366 -9.17 -9.39 -8.31
CA PRO A 366 -10.30 -9.52 -9.23
C PRO A 366 -11.18 -10.73 -8.92
N GLN A 367 -12.50 -10.56 -9.07
CA GLN A 367 -13.46 -11.65 -8.95
C GLN A 367 -13.49 -12.50 -10.24
N GLU A 368 -13.92 -13.75 -10.11
CA GLU A 368 -14.09 -14.64 -11.24
C GLU A 368 -15.01 -14.04 -12.32
N GLY A 369 -14.59 -14.15 -13.57
CA GLY A 369 -15.32 -13.61 -14.73
C GLY A 369 -14.93 -12.19 -15.14
N PHE A 370 -14.11 -11.48 -14.36
CA PHE A 370 -13.55 -10.19 -14.77
C PHE A 370 -12.20 -10.40 -15.46
N LEU A 371 -12.25 -10.63 -16.77
CA LEU A 371 -11.09 -10.96 -17.60
C LEU A 371 -10.41 -9.70 -18.15
N HIS A 372 -9.11 -9.80 -18.41
CA HIS A 372 -8.30 -8.79 -19.07
C HIS A 372 -7.25 -9.43 -19.99
N GLN A 373 -6.88 -8.76 -21.09
CA GLN A 373 -5.99 -9.31 -22.12
C GLN A 373 -4.55 -9.53 -21.61
N VAL A 374 -4.06 -8.66 -20.70
CA VAL A 374 -2.68 -8.70 -20.21
C VAL A 374 -2.61 -9.30 -18.81
N SER A 375 -3.43 -8.80 -17.89
CA SER A 375 -3.48 -9.25 -16.50
C SER A 375 -4.84 -8.94 -15.90
N GLU A 376 -5.48 -9.91 -15.26
CA GLU A 376 -6.76 -9.68 -14.55
C GLU A 376 -6.63 -8.57 -13.50
N LEU A 377 -5.43 -8.33 -12.95
CA LEU A 377 -5.16 -7.23 -12.02
C LEU A 377 -5.30 -5.85 -12.67
N ASP A 378 -5.27 -5.74 -14.01
CA ASP A 378 -5.49 -4.50 -14.73
C ASP A 378 -6.98 -4.16 -14.88
N THR A 379 -7.89 -5.05 -14.48
CA THR A 379 -9.32 -4.71 -14.30
C THR A 379 -9.56 -3.80 -13.09
N LEU A 380 -8.57 -3.66 -12.18
CA LEU A 380 -8.64 -2.85 -10.97
C LEU A 380 -7.94 -1.49 -11.18
N GLY A 381 -8.67 -0.41 -10.96
CA GLY A 381 -8.17 0.96 -11.18
C GLY A 381 -8.23 1.38 -12.65
N LEU A 382 -7.38 2.33 -13.01
CA LEU A 382 -7.26 2.86 -14.36
C LEU A 382 -6.35 1.96 -15.20
N ASP A 383 -6.85 1.52 -16.34
CA ASP A 383 -6.10 0.71 -17.29
C ASP A 383 -5.27 1.58 -18.25
N GLN A 384 -4.36 0.94 -19.01
CA GLN A 384 -3.46 1.65 -19.92
C GLN A 384 -4.18 2.56 -20.92
N PRO A 385 -5.30 2.15 -21.57
CA PRO A 385 -6.03 3.04 -22.47
C PRO A 385 -6.70 4.24 -21.80
N GLU A 386 -6.90 4.17 -20.47
CA GLU A 386 -7.56 5.23 -19.70
C GLU A 386 -6.56 6.25 -19.11
N THR A 387 -5.25 5.93 -19.13
CA THR A 387 -4.24 6.74 -18.43
C THR A 387 -4.00 8.08 -19.08
N LYS A 388 -3.81 9.10 -18.24
CA LYS A 388 -3.34 10.44 -18.59
C LYS A 388 -1.91 10.69 -18.08
N CYS A 389 -1.23 9.65 -17.62
CA CYS A 389 0.11 9.77 -17.09
C CYS A 389 1.12 9.93 -18.24
N GLU A 390 1.78 11.07 -18.24
CA GLU A 390 2.99 11.35 -19.03
C GLU A 390 4.13 11.47 -18.03
N LEU A 391 4.88 10.38 -17.80
CA LEU A 391 5.95 10.33 -16.81
C LEU A 391 6.95 11.48 -17.00
N LYS A 392 7.02 12.38 -16.05
CA LYS A 392 7.88 13.57 -16.01
C LYS A 392 9.06 13.33 -15.09
#